data_54804363385169b54db382dbd796a45b
#
_entry.id   54804363385169b54db382dbd796a45b
#
_cell.length_a   1.000
_cell.length_b   1.000
_cell.length_c   1.000
_cell.angle_alpha   90.00
_cell.angle_beta   90.00
_cell.angle_gamma   90.00
#
_symmetry.space_group_name_H-M   'P 1'
#
loop_
_entity.id
_entity.type
_entity.pdbx_description
1 polymer ?
#
loop_
_entity_poly.entity_id
_entity_poly.type
_entity_poly.pdbx_seq_one_letter_code
_entity_poly.pdbx_strand_id
1 'polypeptide(L)'
;MKKCTICLLFSVVCLFCLPAEELTGKDIMLKSKNREKPKTSSYKIEMTLINSRGNTRVREVSAYKKDYGTDEKSVMVFLKPADVKGVGYLSISYEETGKKDDRWLYMPSLKKSRRITGSGSGDDFMGTDFTYDDMSGHEIEDYTYTLLGEENVDGKKCWKVESVPLPKIRSNYSKFVSWVDQESLIPIKAEFYDKQSALLKEMKVQSLKKIDGLWTIEKIQMENLQKKHKTIIETKKIENNKPLKDELFRVSTLESGTLK
;
A
#
# COMPACT_ATOMS: atom_id res chain seq x y z
N MET A 1 -63.94 -42.86 -38.70
CA MET A 1 -62.83 -43.06 -37.74
C MET A 1 -61.71 -42.15 -38.15
N LYS A 2 -61.58 -40.96 -37.49
CA LYS A 2 -60.50 -39.94 -37.76
C LYS A 2 -59.40 -40.13 -36.72
N LYS A 3 -58.20 -40.52 -37.17
CA LYS A 3 -57.01 -40.63 -36.33
C LYS A 3 -56.41 -39.23 -36.15
N CYS A 4 -56.35 -38.75 -34.91
CA CYS A 4 -55.73 -37.50 -34.55
C CYS A 4 -54.26 -37.80 -34.15
N THR A 5 -53.31 -37.31 -34.92
CA THR A 5 -51.87 -37.45 -34.65
C THR A 5 -51.41 -36.20 -33.86
N ILE A 6 -51.07 -36.40 -32.58
CA ILE A 6 -50.53 -35.34 -31.73
C ILE A 6 -49.01 -35.29 -31.98
N CYS A 7 -48.52 -34.18 -32.60
CA CYS A 7 -47.11 -33.88 -32.66
C CYS A 7 -46.66 -33.19 -31.38
N LEU A 8 -45.82 -33.90 -30.59
CA LEU A 8 -45.13 -33.35 -29.40
C LEU A 8 -43.92 -32.57 -29.90
N LEU A 9 -43.98 -31.22 -29.83
CA LEU A 9 -42.79 -30.37 -30.02
C LEU A 9 -41.93 -30.42 -28.73
N PHE A 10 -40.78 -31.06 -28.84
CA PHE A 10 -39.76 -31.06 -27.79
C PHE A 10 -38.93 -29.77 -27.95
N SER A 11 -39.21 -28.76 -27.13
CA SER A 11 -38.44 -27.51 -27.08
C SER A 11 -37.14 -27.76 -26.32
N VAL A 12 -36.00 -27.82 -27.02
CA VAL A 12 -34.68 -27.91 -26.44
C VAL A 12 -34.28 -26.53 -25.93
N VAL A 13 -34.39 -26.26 -24.66
CA VAL A 13 -33.85 -25.07 -24.00
C VAL A 13 -32.33 -25.23 -23.88
N CYS A 14 -31.56 -24.66 -24.82
CA CYS A 14 -30.13 -24.52 -24.67
C CYS A 14 -29.87 -23.50 -23.55
N LEU A 15 -29.54 -23.95 -22.35
CA LEU A 15 -28.89 -23.10 -21.33
C LEU A 15 -27.52 -22.67 -21.87
N PHE A 16 -27.44 -21.42 -22.35
CA PHE A 16 -26.16 -20.76 -22.56
C PHE A 16 -25.54 -20.52 -21.19
N CYS A 17 -24.63 -21.42 -20.79
CA CYS A 17 -23.73 -21.18 -19.66
C CYS A 17 -22.76 -20.07 -20.13
N LEU A 18 -23.05 -18.81 -19.78
CA LEU A 18 -22.08 -17.74 -19.93
C LEU A 18 -20.85 -18.11 -19.09
N PRO A 19 -19.64 -18.15 -19.65
CA PRO A 19 -18.46 -18.38 -18.83
C PRO A 19 -18.39 -17.26 -17.78
N ALA A 20 -18.33 -17.64 -16.51
CA ALA A 20 -18.04 -16.69 -15.44
C ALA A 20 -16.69 -16.07 -15.78
N GLU A 21 -16.64 -14.74 -15.86
CA GLU A 21 -15.40 -14.01 -16.11
C GLU A 21 -14.39 -14.38 -15.03
N GLU A 22 -13.30 -15.01 -15.44
CA GLU A 22 -12.32 -15.56 -14.50
C GLU A 22 -11.59 -14.37 -13.84
N LEU A 23 -11.56 -14.32 -12.51
CA LEU A 23 -10.96 -13.25 -11.73
C LEU A 23 -9.46 -13.15 -12.05
N THR A 24 -9.02 -12.02 -12.60
CA THR A 24 -7.62 -11.82 -12.97
C THR A 24 -6.80 -11.22 -11.82
N GLY A 25 -5.46 -11.33 -11.90
CA GLY A 25 -4.57 -10.65 -10.95
C GLY A 25 -4.78 -9.15 -10.92
N LYS A 26 -5.08 -8.51 -12.07
CA LYS A 26 -5.38 -7.08 -12.14
C LYS A 26 -6.67 -6.73 -11.39
N ASP A 27 -7.73 -7.53 -11.53
CA ASP A 27 -9.00 -7.30 -10.83
C ASP A 27 -8.83 -7.37 -9.32
N ILE A 28 -8.01 -8.31 -8.83
CA ILE A 28 -7.71 -8.44 -7.41
C ILE A 28 -6.98 -7.19 -6.90
N MET A 29 -5.98 -6.71 -7.61
CA MET A 29 -5.24 -5.52 -7.22
C MET A 29 -6.09 -4.25 -7.31
N LEU A 30 -7.00 -4.14 -8.28
CA LEU A 30 -8.00 -3.07 -8.34
C LEU A 30 -8.96 -3.13 -7.16
N LYS A 31 -9.49 -4.31 -6.80
CA LYS A 31 -10.32 -4.48 -5.60
C LYS A 31 -9.57 -4.06 -4.34
N SER A 32 -8.29 -4.43 -4.23
CA SER A 32 -7.44 -4.04 -3.12
C SER A 32 -7.21 -2.52 -3.06
N LYS A 33 -6.94 -1.86 -4.19
CA LYS A 33 -6.78 -0.40 -4.28
C LYS A 33 -8.07 0.33 -3.89
N ASN A 34 -9.20 -0.14 -4.40
CA ASN A 34 -10.52 0.48 -4.27
C ASN A 34 -11.31 0.02 -3.04
N ARG A 35 -10.70 -0.77 -2.14
CA ARG A 35 -11.37 -1.16 -0.90
C ARG A 35 -11.80 0.07 -0.10
N GLU A 36 -12.83 -0.08 0.68
CA GLU A 36 -13.32 0.99 1.54
C GLU A 36 -12.22 1.49 2.50
N LYS A 37 -12.06 2.81 2.55
CA LYS A 37 -11.06 3.53 3.37
C LYS A 37 -11.73 4.72 4.04
N PRO A 38 -11.22 5.17 5.21
CA PRO A 38 -11.72 6.41 5.81
C PRO A 38 -11.32 7.61 4.94
N LYS A 39 -12.19 8.62 4.87
CA LYS A 39 -11.89 9.88 4.15
C LYS A 39 -10.78 10.69 4.81
N THR A 40 -10.66 10.59 6.12
CA THR A 40 -9.57 11.21 6.87
C THR A 40 -9.10 10.27 7.97
N SER A 41 -7.81 10.29 8.23
CA SER A 41 -7.23 9.54 9.36
C SER A 41 -6.10 10.33 10.01
N SER A 42 -6.00 10.23 11.31
CA SER A 42 -4.83 10.67 12.07
C SER A 42 -4.25 9.52 12.87
N TYR A 43 -2.92 9.42 12.89
CA TYR A 43 -2.20 8.30 13.47
C TYR A 43 -1.14 8.78 14.45
N LYS A 44 -0.95 8.02 15.54
CA LYS A 44 0.29 7.98 16.29
C LYS A 44 0.96 6.64 16.01
N ILE A 45 2.16 6.69 15.49
CA ILE A 45 2.88 5.54 14.97
C ILE A 45 4.19 5.41 15.71
N GLU A 46 4.57 4.18 16.03
CA GLU A 46 5.90 3.80 16.46
C GLU A 46 6.58 3.00 15.34
N MET A 47 7.79 3.43 14.96
CA MET A 47 8.62 2.70 14.01
C MET A 47 9.84 2.15 14.74
N THR A 48 10.02 0.84 14.74
CA THR A 48 11.19 0.17 15.31
C THR A 48 12.08 -0.36 14.19
N LEU A 49 13.29 0.16 14.08
CA LEU A 49 14.31 -0.27 13.14
C LEU A 49 15.28 -1.19 13.85
N ILE A 50 15.57 -2.36 13.29
CA ILE A 50 16.42 -3.39 13.88
C ILE A 50 17.50 -3.75 12.87
N ASN A 51 18.76 -3.50 13.23
CA ASN A 51 19.88 -3.78 12.34
C ASN A 51 20.36 -5.25 12.44
N SER A 52 21.32 -5.63 11.59
CA SER A 52 21.89 -6.98 11.52
C SER A 52 22.55 -7.47 12.83
N ARG A 53 22.87 -6.55 13.76
CA ARG A 53 23.43 -6.87 15.10
C ARG A 53 22.36 -6.97 16.18
N GLY A 54 21.07 -6.79 15.82
CA GLY A 54 19.95 -6.75 16.78
C GLY A 54 19.78 -5.42 17.52
N ASN A 55 20.58 -4.38 17.21
CA ASN A 55 20.39 -3.07 17.82
C ASN A 55 19.11 -2.44 17.29
N THR A 56 18.35 -1.83 18.20
CA THR A 56 17.06 -1.22 17.90
C THR A 56 17.14 0.31 17.94
N ARG A 57 16.36 0.95 17.04
CA ARG A 57 16.13 2.38 17.05
C ARG A 57 14.63 2.63 16.94
N VAL A 58 14.04 3.31 17.91
CA VAL A 58 12.61 3.57 17.96
C VAL A 58 12.33 5.02 17.56
N ARG A 59 11.30 5.25 16.74
CA ARG A 59 10.84 6.57 16.32
C ARG A 59 9.36 6.71 16.60
N GLU A 60 8.97 7.86 17.11
CA GLU A 60 7.57 8.25 17.24
C GLU A 60 7.21 9.21 16.11
N VAL A 61 6.07 8.95 15.46
CA VAL A 61 5.61 9.68 14.27
C VAL A 61 4.13 10.03 14.44
N SER A 62 3.76 11.29 14.14
CA SER A 62 2.38 11.64 13.84
C SER A 62 2.18 11.61 12.34
N ALA A 63 1.06 11.03 11.88
CA ALA A 63 0.70 11.01 10.49
C ALA A 63 -0.77 11.41 10.29
N TYR A 64 -1.04 12.08 9.18
CA TYR A 64 -2.37 12.52 8.80
C TYR A 64 -2.59 12.18 7.34
N LYS A 65 -3.80 11.74 7.02
CA LYS A 65 -4.19 11.34 5.66
C LYS A 65 -5.56 11.89 5.35
N LYS A 66 -5.75 12.39 4.13
CA LYS A 66 -7.04 12.88 3.64
C LYS A 66 -7.22 12.51 2.18
N ASP A 67 -8.35 11.89 1.92
CA ASP A 67 -8.86 11.56 0.59
C ASP A 67 -9.76 12.71 0.11
N TYR A 68 -9.43 13.24 -1.07
CA TYR A 68 -10.17 14.30 -1.75
C TYR A 68 -11.03 13.77 -2.90
N GLY A 69 -11.06 12.45 -3.09
CA GLY A 69 -11.74 11.78 -4.21
C GLY A 69 -10.89 11.66 -5.46
N THR A 70 -10.21 12.71 -5.89
CA THR A 70 -9.28 12.70 -7.03
C THR A 70 -7.82 12.63 -6.62
N ASP A 71 -7.54 13.06 -5.40
CA ASP A 71 -6.18 13.08 -4.84
C ASP A 71 -6.22 12.52 -3.41
N GLU A 72 -5.17 11.84 -3.03
CA GLU A 72 -4.94 11.46 -1.65
C GLU A 72 -3.71 12.22 -1.14
N LYS A 73 -3.84 12.89 0.01
CA LYS A 73 -2.72 13.60 0.63
C LYS A 73 -2.38 12.98 1.97
N SER A 74 -1.10 12.77 2.21
CA SER A 74 -0.59 12.30 3.49
C SER A 74 0.57 13.14 3.97
N VAL A 75 0.65 13.37 5.26
CA VAL A 75 1.76 14.06 5.91
C VAL A 75 2.19 13.30 7.15
N MET A 76 3.50 13.17 7.33
CA MET A 76 4.11 12.55 8.51
C MET A 76 5.11 13.51 9.12
N VAL A 77 5.19 13.52 10.46
CA VAL A 77 6.20 14.28 11.19
C VAL A 77 6.80 13.40 12.27
N PHE A 78 8.11 13.31 12.29
CA PHE A 78 8.87 12.61 13.32
C PHE A 78 8.91 13.43 14.60
N LEU A 79 8.49 12.83 15.71
CA LEU A 79 8.44 13.47 17.02
C LEU A 79 9.66 13.13 17.87
N LYS A 80 10.17 11.90 17.74
CA LYS A 80 11.33 11.34 18.44
C LYS A 80 12.08 10.35 17.56
N PRO A 81 13.36 10.08 17.85
CA PRO A 81 14.23 10.79 18.79
C PRO A 81 14.71 12.15 18.28
N ALA A 82 15.60 12.82 19.01
CA ALA A 82 16.05 14.19 18.72
C ALA A 82 16.71 14.36 17.35
N ASP A 83 17.43 13.34 16.85
CA ASP A 83 18.13 13.33 15.57
C ASP A 83 17.20 13.39 14.35
N VAL A 84 15.95 12.93 14.47
CA VAL A 84 14.94 13.01 13.40
C VAL A 84 13.75 13.91 13.74
N LYS A 85 13.74 14.49 14.95
CA LYS A 85 12.62 15.33 15.41
C LYS A 85 12.37 16.51 14.46
N GLY A 86 11.10 16.66 14.05
CA GLY A 86 10.64 17.70 13.14
C GLY A 86 10.91 17.41 11.66
N VAL A 87 11.58 16.29 11.31
CA VAL A 87 11.60 15.84 9.92
C VAL A 87 10.16 15.58 9.49
N GLY A 88 9.77 16.15 8.34
CA GLY A 88 8.43 16.05 7.78
C GLY A 88 8.44 15.44 6.39
N TYR A 89 7.47 14.59 6.10
CA TYR A 89 7.25 14.01 4.78
C TYR A 89 5.81 14.27 4.34
N LEU A 90 5.65 14.87 3.16
CA LEU A 90 4.36 15.11 2.51
C LEU A 90 4.32 14.32 1.21
N SER A 91 3.24 13.58 0.99
CA SER A 91 2.94 12.91 -0.28
C SER A 91 1.57 13.33 -0.78
N ILE A 92 1.47 13.58 -2.08
CA ILE A 92 0.24 13.83 -2.80
C ILE A 92 0.18 12.80 -3.92
N SER A 93 -0.76 11.86 -3.82
CA SER A 93 -1.01 10.86 -4.85
C SER A 93 -2.22 11.28 -5.68
N TYR A 94 -2.08 11.21 -6.99
CA TYR A 94 -3.09 11.62 -7.94
C TYR A 94 -3.78 10.38 -8.54
N GLU A 95 -5.10 10.42 -8.70
CA GLU A 95 -5.82 9.36 -9.44
C GLU A 95 -5.70 9.53 -10.96
N GLU A 96 -5.30 10.71 -11.43
CA GLU A 96 -5.12 11.00 -12.85
C GLU A 96 -4.01 10.12 -13.44
N THR A 97 -4.39 9.27 -14.39
CA THR A 97 -3.47 8.33 -15.06
C THR A 97 -2.29 9.06 -15.69
N GLY A 98 -1.08 8.63 -15.35
CA GLY A 98 0.17 9.21 -15.88
C GLY A 98 0.69 10.42 -15.11
N LYS A 99 -0.08 10.97 -14.18
CA LYS A 99 0.39 12.02 -13.28
C LYS A 99 1.17 11.41 -12.12
N LYS A 100 2.44 11.80 -12.00
CA LYS A 100 3.30 11.29 -10.95
C LYS A 100 3.02 11.96 -9.62
N ASP A 101 3.14 11.19 -8.54
CA ASP A 101 3.03 11.69 -7.17
C ASP A 101 4.00 12.81 -6.88
N ASP A 102 3.55 13.78 -6.08
CA ASP A 102 4.40 14.79 -5.48
C ASP A 102 4.80 14.35 -4.07
N ARG A 103 6.11 14.36 -3.81
CA ARG A 103 6.69 13.95 -2.53
C ARG A 103 7.70 14.98 -2.07
N TRP A 104 7.58 15.40 -0.79
CA TRP A 104 8.42 16.42 -0.20
C TRP A 104 8.96 15.94 1.14
N LEU A 105 10.27 16.06 1.31
CA LEU A 105 10.96 15.80 2.57
C LEU A 105 11.50 17.09 3.14
N TYR A 106 11.01 17.50 4.30
CA TYR A 106 11.51 18.61 5.07
C TYR A 106 12.55 18.14 6.08
N MET A 107 13.69 18.80 6.13
CA MET A 107 14.75 18.55 7.09
C MET A 107 14.99 19.81 7.94
N PRO A 108 14.69 19.79 9.25
CA PRO A 108 14.86 20.94 10.15
C PRO A 108 16.30 21.48 10.18
N SER A 109 17.29 20.58 10.11
CA SER A 109 18.71 20.92 10.09
C SER A 109 19.09 21.81 8.89
N LEU A 110 18.38 21.67 7.78
CA LEU A 110 18.59 22.45 6.55
C LEU A 110 17.58 23.60 6.42
N LYS A 111 16.51 23.60 7.24
CA LYS A 111 15.35 24.51 7.14
C LYS A 111 14.77 24.60 5.72
N LYS A 112 14.78 23.46 5.00
CA LYS A 112 14.34 23.36 3.60
C LYS A 112 13.59 22.07 3.33
N SER A 113 12.60 22.17 2.45
CA SER A 113 11.96 21.03 1.83
C SER A 113 12.65 20.66 0.53
N ARG A 114 12.85 19.36 0.33
CA ARG A 114 13.36 18.78 -0.91
C ARG A 114 12.27 17.94 -1.55
N ARG A 115 12.00 18.16 -2.84
CA ARG A 115 11.12 17.28 -3.61
C ARG A 115 11.84 15.97 -3.90
N ILE A 116 11.20 14.84 -3.63
CA ILE A 116 11.68 13.52 -3.99
C ILE A 116 11.16 13.20 -5.37
N THR A 117 12.06 13.04 -6.34
CA THR A 117 11.70 12.78 -7.74
C THR A 117 12.36 11.50 -8.22
N GLY A 118 11.80 10.91 -9.27
CA GLY A 118 12.28 9.78 -10.08
C GLY A 118 13.40 8.90 -9.52
N SER A 119 14.64 9.38 -9.51
CA SER A 119 15.78 8.57 -9.03
C SER A 119 15.83 8.39 -7.52
N GLY A 120 15.24 9.29 -6.76
CA GLY A 120 15.23 9.21 -5.29
C GLY A 120 14.01 8.48 -4.71
N SER A 121 13.01 8.14 -5.53
CA SER A 121 11.81 7.47 -5.05
C SER A 121 12.08 6.03 -4.60
N GLY A 122 13.07 5.39 -5.18
CA GLY A 122 13.52 4.06 -4.78
C GLY A 122 14.49 4.03 -3.59
N ASP A 123 14.90 5.18 -3.04
CA ASP A 123 15.76 5.22 -1.86
C ASP A 123 15.00 4.78 -0.59
N ASP A 124 15.75 4.27 0.40
CA ASP A 124 15.17 3.86 1.68
C ASP A 124 14.55 5.09 2.40
N PHE A 125 13.27 5.01 2.77
CA PHE A 125 12.55 6.05 3.49
C PHE A 125 13.16 6.24 4.89
N MET A 126 13.89 7.32 5.08
CA MET A 126 14.49 7.66 6.37
C MET A 126 15.29 6.53 7.01
N GLY A 127 15.93 5.66 6.20
CA GLY A 127 16.72 4.51 6.66
C GLY A 127 15.89 3.34 7.19
N THR A 128 14.60 3.30 6.88
CA THR A 128 13.74 2.12 7.06
C THR A 128 13.93 1.14 5.90
N ASP A 129 13.30 -0.03 5.97
CA ASP A 129 13.30 -1.00 4.86
C ASP A 129 12.22 -0.71 3.81
N PHE A 130 11.39 0.28 4.05
CA PHE A 130 10.45 0.82 3.06
C PHE A 130 11.17 1.86 2.19
N THR A 131 10.90 1.87 0.89
CA THR A 131 11.31 2.96 0.00
C THR A 131 10.27 4.09 0.02
N TYR A 132 10.62 5.25 -0.56
CA TYR A 132 9.62 6.31 -0.76
C TYR A 132 8.48 5.84 -1.68
N ASP A 133 8.75 4.94 -2.65
CA ASP A 133 7.71 4.32 -3.49
C ASP A 133 6.82 3.37 -2.68
N ASP A 134 7.39 2.54 -1.81
CA ASP A 134 6.61 1.64 -0.95
C ASP A 134 5.66 2.42 -0.02
N MET A 135 6.05 3.63 0.41
CA MET A 135 5.22 4.49 1.28
C MET A 135 4.05 5.16 0.55
N SER A 136 4.13 5.35 -0.74
CA SER A 136 3.08 6.01 -1.54
C SER A 136 2.14 5.02 -2.23
N GLY A 137 2.55 3.76 -2.34
CA GLY A 137 1.85 2.72 -3.11
C GLY A 137 2.22 2.75 -4.60
N HIS A 138 1.66 1.81 -5.33
CA HIS A 138 1.96 1.59 -6.75
C HIS A 138 0.72 1.86 -7.60
N GLU A 139 0.92 2.54 -8.75
CA GLU A 139 -0.15 2.72 -9.72
C GLU A 139 -0.45 1.41 -10.43
N ILE A 140 -1.74 1.05 -10.52
CA ILE A 140 -2.18 -0.22 -11.13
C ILE A 140 -1.72 -0.32 -12.59
N GLU A 141 -1.79 0.78 -13.34
CA GLU A 141 -1.46 0.80 -14.77
C GLU A 141 0.06 0.74 -15.05
N ASP A 142 0.88 0.76 -14.01
CA ASP A 142 2.34 0.69 -14.14
C ASP A 142 2.87 -0.75 -14.09
N TYR A 143 1.99 -1.75 -13.88
CA TYR A 143 2.36 -3.16 -13.70
C TYR A 143 1.50 -4.08 -14.56
N THR A 144 2.08 -5.23 -14.89
CA THR A 144 1.31 -6.41 -15.32
C THR A 144 1.09 -7.32 -14.11
N TYR A 145 -0.04 -8.04 -14.11
CA TYR A 145 -0.47 -8.86 -12.98
C TYR A 145 -0.80 -10.27 -13.43
N THR A 146 -0.30 -11.26 -12.71
CA THR A 146 -0.61 -12.67 -12.91
C THR A 146 -1.17 -13.24 -11.62
N LEU A 147 -2.38 -13.83 -11.66
CA LEU A 147 -2.89 -14.62 -10.55
C LEU A 147 -2.18 -15.97 -10.54
N LEU A 148 -1.41 -16.22 -9.49
CA LEU A 148 -0.65 -17.47 -9.31
C LEU A 148 -1.49 -18.56 -8.59
N GLY A 149 -2.66 -18.22 -8.08
CA GLY A 149 -3.55 -19.11 -7.37
C GLY A 149 -3.97 -18.58 -6.00
N GLU A 150 -4.40 -19.48 -5.13
CA GLU A 150 -4.82 -19.17 -3.77
C GLU A 150 -3.93 -19.89 -2.76
N GLU A 151 -3.61 -19.23 -1.65
CA GLU A 151 -2.84 -19.81 -0.53
C GLU A 151 -3.44 -19.39 0.81
N ASN A 152 -3.22 -20.21 1.84
CA ASN A 152 -3.58 -19.84 3.21
C ASN A 152 -2.36 -19.22 3.90
N VAL A 153 -2.49 -17.99 4.39
CA VAL A 153 -1.42 -17.26 5.10
C VAL A 153 -1.94 -16.91 6.49
N ASP A 154 -1.33 -17.47 7.53
CA ASP A 154 -1.73 -17.26 8.93
C ASP A 154 -3.24 -17.46 9.18
N GLY A 155 -3.84 -18.49 8.55
CA GLY A 155 -5.26 -18.83 8.67
C GLY A 155 -6.20 -18.01 7.78
N LYS A 156 -5.69 -17.09 6.96
CA LYS A 156 -6.45 -16.26 6.02
C LYS A 156 -6.33 -16.78 4.60
N LYS A 157 -7.47 -16.92 3.91
CA LYS A 157 -7.52 -17.29 2.50
C LYS A 157 -7.09 -16.10 1.66
N CYS A 158 -6.02 -16.25 0.87
CA CYS A 158 -5.43 -15.17 0.09
C CYS A 158 -5.35 -15.54 -1.39
N TRP A 159 -5.54 -14.55 -2.25
CA TRP A 159 -5.07 -14.61 -3.62
C TRP A 159 -3.58 -14.29 -3.67
N LYS A 160 -2.83 -15.10 -4.40
CA LYS A 160 -1.40 -14.88 -4.67
C LYS A 160 -1.24 -14.23 -6.03
N VAL A 161 -0.76 -13.00 -6.06
CA VAL A 161 -0.65 -12.19 -7.27
C VAL A 161 0.80 -11.78 -7.48
N GLU A 162 1.36 -12.11 -8.65
CA GLU A 162 2.63 -11.58 -9.12
C GLU A 162 2.41 -10.25 -9.84
N SER A 163 3.24 -9.26 -9.54
CA SER A 163 3.25 -7.92 -10.15
C SER A 163 4.61 -7.63 -10.76
N VAL A 164 4.65 -7.34 -12.05
CA VAL A 164 5.88 -7.03 -12.78
C VAL A 164 5.77 -5.61 -13.32
N PRO A 165 6.73 -4.70 -13.01
CA PRO A 165 6.69 -3.34 -13.54
C PRO A 165 6.83 -3.33 -15.05
N LEU A 166 6.07 -2.46 -15.73
CA LEU A 166 6.18 -2.25 -17.16
C LEU A 166 7.60 -1.72 -17.51
N PRO A 167 8.14 -2.01 -18.71
CA PRO A 167 9.50 -1.60 -19.09
C PRO A 167 9.78 -0.11 -18.96
N LYS A 168 8.76 0.74 -19.13
CA LYS A 168 8.85 2.20 -19.00
C LYS A 168 8.96 2.68 -17.54
N ILE A 169 8.65 1.80 -16.57
CA ILE A 169 8.60 2.15 -15.15
C ILE A 169 9.96 1.89 -14.50
N ARG A 170 10.49 2.92 -13.89
CA ARG A 170 11.68 2.77 -13.05
C ARG A 170 11.28 2.21 -11.69
N SER A 171 11.63 0.98 -11.42
CA SER A 171 11.41 0.31 -10.14
C SER A 171 12.73 -0.24 -9.63
N ASN A 172 12.91 -0.38 -8.33
CA ASN A 172 14.04 -1.10 -7.72
C ASN A 172 13.83 -2.61 -7.75
N TYR A 173 12.61 -3.04 -8.03
CA TYR A 173 12.23 -4.46 -8.05
C TYR A 173 12.11 -4.96 -9.49
N SER A 174 12.50 -6.22 -9.71
CA SER A 174 12.19 -6.93 -10.96
C SER A 174 10.72 -7.35 -10.96
N LYS A 175 10.21 -7.77 -9.79
CA LYS A 175 8.83 -8.12 -9.51
C LYS A 175 8.56 -8.10 -8.02
N PHE A 176 7.30 -8.18 -7.65
CA PHE A 176 6.88 -8.57 -6.30
C PHE A 176 5.69 -9.51 -6.36
N VAL A 177 5.55 -10.34 -5.33
CA VAL A 177 4.43 -11.28 -5.18
C VAL A 177 3.68 -10.90 -3.91
N SER A 178 2.38 -10.69 -4.03
CA SER A 178 1.51 -10.28 -2.91
C SER A 178 0.48 -11.35 -2.60
N TRP A 179 0.21 -11.57 -1.33
CA TRP A 179 -0.90 -12.38 -0.82
C TRP A 179 -1.98 -11.45 -0.31
N VAL A 180 -3.05 -11.31 -1.09
CA VAL A 180 -4.18 -10.42 -0.80
C VAL A 180 -5.26 -11.22 -0.06
N ASP A 181 -5.51 -10.88 1.20
CA ASP A 181 -6.56 -11.49 2.02
C ASP A 181 -7.94 -11.26 1.39
N GLN A 182 -8.69 -12.33 1.17
CA GLN A 182 -9.96 -12.30 0.44
C GLN A 182 -11.06 -11.56 1.20
N GLU A 183 -10.97 -11.47 2.52
CA GLU A 183 -11.95 -10.77 3.35
C GLU A 183 -11.66 -9.26 3.44
N SER A 184 -10.43 -8.90 3.80
CA SER A 184 -10.06 -7.49 4.02
C SER A 184 -9.64 -6.77 2.75
N LEU A 185 -9.33 -7.51 1.67
CA LEU A 185 -8.72 -7.01 0.44
C LEU A 185 -7.36 -6.31 0.67
N ILE A 186 -6.71 -6.61 1.78
CA ILE A 186 -5.39 -6.07 2.14
C ILE A 186 -4.31 -7.10 1.79
N PRO A 187 -3.21 -6.69 1.11
CA PRO A 187 -2.02 -7.51 1.00
C PRO A 187 -1.42 -7.75 2.39
N ILE A 188 -1.52 -8.97 2.91
CA ILE A 188 -1.02 -9.31 4.26
C ILE A 188 0.40 -9.85 4.26
N LYS A 189 0.89 -10.29 3.11
CA LYS A 189 2.27 -10.68 2.86
C LYS A 189 2.67 -10.19 1.48
N ALA A 190 3.95 -9.80 1.30
CA ALA A 190 4.54 -9.57 -0.01
C ALA A 190 6.02 -9.93 0.00
N GLU A 191 6.51 -10.41 -1.14
CA GLU A 191 7.91 -10.73 -1.41
C GLU A 191 8.39 -9.85 -2.55
N PHE A 192 9.49 -9.13 -2.35
CA PHE A 192 10.08 -8.21 -3.34
C PHE A 192 11.40 -8.76 -3.84
N TYR A 193 11.57 -8.80 -5.15
CA TYR A 193 12.74 -9.35 -5.82
C TYR A 193 13.57 -8.25 -6.44
N ASP A 194 14.89 -8.29 -6.24
CA ASP A 194 15.82 -7.32 -6.82
C ASP A 194 15.96 -7.46 -8.35
N LYS A 195 16.81 -6.65 -8.97
CA LYS A 195 17.02 -6.64 -10.42
C LYS A 195 17.69 -7.93 -10.95
N GLN A 196 18.29 -8.71 -10.08
CA GLN A 196 18.85 -10.02 -10.35
C GLN A 196 17.86 -11.15 -10.09
N SER A 197 16.59 -10.81 -9.77
CA SER A 197 15.52 -11.75 -9.40
C SER A 197 15.81 -12.56 -8.11
N ALA A 198 16.72 -12.09 -7.27
CA ALA A 198 16.91 -12.63 -5.94
C ALA A 198 15.94 -11.99 -4.94
N LEU A 199 15.47 -12.77 -3.95
CA LEU A 199 14.60 -12.27 -2.90
C LEU A 199 15.33 -11.22 -2.06
N LEU A 200 14.78 -10.00 -2.06
CA LEU A 200 15.38 -8.84 -1.41
C LEU A 200 14.72 -8.53 -0.07
N LYS A 201 13.38 -8.42 -0.09
CA LYS A 201 12.58 -8.01 1.08
C LYS A 201 11.34 -8.86 1.23
N GLU A 202 10.89 -9.00 2.46
CA GLU A 202 9.60 -9.54 2.83
C GLU A 202 8.80 -8.53 3.63
N MET A 203 7.53 -8.32 3.26
CA MET A 203 6.55 -7.59 4.04
C MET A 203 5.57 -8.56 4.67
N LYS A 204 5.22 -8.33 5.93
CA LYS A 204 4.20 -9.09 6.64
C LYS A 204 3.34 -8.18 7.52
N VAL A 205 2.03 -8.26 7.37
CA VAL A 205 1.08 -7.67 8.29
C VAL A 205 0.94 -8.61 9.50
N GLN A 206 1.36 -8.12 10.66
CA GLN A 206 1.34 -8.88 11.91
C GLN A 206 0.03 -8.74 12.67
N SER A 207 -0.68 -7.62 12.48
CA SER A 207 -1.99 -7.38 13.10
C SER A 207 -2.89 -6.53 12.21
N LEU A 208 -4.11 -7.02 11.99
CA LEU A 208 -5.24 -6.33 11.35
C LEU A 208 -6.37 -6.20 12.35
N LYS A 209 -7.03 -5.04 12.39
CA LYS A 209 -8.23 -4.79 13.19
C LYS A 209 -9.30 -4.08 12.37
N LYS A 210 -10.56 -4.29 12.73
CA LYS A 210 -11.66 -3.43 12.28
C LYS A 210 -11.79 -2.26 13.25
N ILE A 211 -11.65 -1.03 12.74
CA ILE A 211 -11.83 0.22 13.49
C ILE A 211 -12.87 1.02 12.73
N ASP A 212 -13.96 1.39 13.41
CA ASP A 212 -15.14 2.04 12.79
C ASP A 212 -15.69 1.24 11.58
N GLY A 213 -15.66 -0.10 11.65
CA GLY A 213 -16.10 -1.00 10.58
C GLY A 213 -15.06 -1.24 9.47
N LEU A 214 -13.99 -0.47 9.40
CA LEU A 214 -12.98 -0.50 8.35
C LEU A 214 -11.75 -1.33 8.75
N TRP A 215 -11.28 -2.19 7.85
CA TRP A 215 -10.05 -2.94 8.07
C TRP A 215 -8.82 -2.01 8.11
N THR A 216 -8.07 -2.10 9.19
CA THR A 216 -6.91 -1.25 9.47
C THR A 216 -5.70 -2.09 9.83
N ILE A 217 -4.55 -1.81 9.22
CA ILE A 217 -3.28 -2.41 9.59
C ILE A 217 -2.82 -1.77 10.91
N GLU A 218 -2.78 -2.56 11.98
CA GLU A 218 -2.25 -2.11 13.27
C GLU A 218 -0.74 -2.28 13.33
N LYS A 219 -0.22 -3.39 12.78
CA LYS A 219 1.21 -3.69 12.81
C LYS A 219 1.68 -4.35 11.53
N ILE A 220 2.74 -3.80 10.94
CA ILE A 220 3.35 -4.29 9.71
C ILE A 220 4.87 -4.33 9.88
N GLN A 221 5.50 -5.34 9.31
CA GLN A 221 6.94 -5.51 9.25
C GLN A 221 7.39 -5.52 7.79
N MET A 222 8.50 -4.86 7.52
CA MET A 222 9.31 -5.05 6.31
C MET A 222 10.69 -5.54 6.73
N GLU A 223 11.16 -6.63 6.16
CA GLU A 223 12.49 -7.19 6.43
C GLU A 223 13.30 -7.23 5.14
N ASN A 224 14.45 -6.58 5.13
CA ASN A 224 15.43 -6.68 4.08
C ASN A 224 16.36 -7.88 4.38
N LEU A 225 16.15 -8.99 3.67
CA LEU A 225 16.86 -10.24 3.92
C LEU A 225 18.35 -10.16 3.55
N GLN A 226 18.68 -9.37 2.53
CA GLN A 226 20.06 -9.18 2.09
C GLN A 226 20.86 -8.30 3.05
N LYS A 227 20.24 -7.22 3.58
CA LYS A 227 20.85 -6.33 4.59
C LYS A 227 20.75 -6.89 6.02
N LYS A 228 19.91 -7.92 6.26
CA LYS A 228 19.53 -8.44 7.58
C LYS A 228 19.05 -7.30 8.50
N HIS A 229 18.23 -6.44 7.95
CA HIS A 229 17.64 -5.29 8.63
C HIS A 229 16.12 -5.38 8.56
N LYS A 230 15.41 -4.96 9.59
CA LYS A 230 13.95 -4.93 9.57
C LYS A 230 13.38 -3.67 10.19
N THR A 231 12.25 -3.27 9.68
CA THR A 231 11.45 -2.16 10.20
C THR A 231 10.07 -2.67 10.57
N ILE A 232 9.64 -2.38 11.78
CA ILE A 232 8.28 -2.64 12.27
C ILE A 232 7.59 -1.30 12.43
N ILE A 233 6.41 -1.17 11.85
CA ILE A 233 5.53 0.01 12.01
C ILE A 233 4.30 -0.43 12.80
N GLU A 234 4.05 0.21 13.92
CA GLU A 234 2.92 -0.09 14.79
C GLU A 234 2.08 1.18 15.02
N THR A 235 0.79 1.10 14.72
CA THR A 235 -0.18 2.16 14.97
C THR A 235 -0.62 2.09 16.43
N LYS A 236 -0.20 3.07 17.23
CA LYS A 236 -0.55 3.16 18.67
C LYS A 236 -1.90 3.82 18.89
N LYS A 237 -2.28 4.75 18.02
CA LYS A 237 -3.59 5.43 18.04
C LYS A 237 -3.99 5.77 16.62
N ILE A 238 -5.28 5.64 16.34
CA ILE A 238 -5.91 6.08 15.09
C ILE A 238 -7.23 6.77 15.40
N GLU A 239 -7.53 7.81 14.64
CA GLU A 239 -8.84 8.46 14.61
C GLU A 239 -9.24 8.65 13.16
N ASN A 240 -10.40 8.06 12.80
CA ASN A 240 -10.92 8.10 11.43
C ASN A 240 -12.08 9.11 11.31
N ASN A 241 -12.25 9.64 10.10
CA ASN A 241 -13.38 10.46 9.68
C ASN A 241 -13.60 11.70 10.59
N LYS A 242 -12.51 12.20 11.21
CA LYS A 242 -12.52 13.48 11.93
C LYS A 242 -12.07 14.60 11.00
N PRO A 243 -12.61 15.83 11.14
CA PRO A 243 -12.21 16.95 10.30
C PRO A 243 -10.70 17.22 10.38
N LEU A 244 -10.04 17.30 9.23
CA LEU A 244 -8.65 17.71 9.10
C LEU A 244 -8.55 18.96 8.23
N LYS A 245 -7.80 19.96 8.70
CA LYS A 245 -7.58 21.22 7.97
C LYS A 245 -6.69 21.00 6.77
N ASP A 246 -7.00 21.60 5.63
CA ASP A 246 -6.22 21.47 4.39
C ASP A 246 -4.81 22.05 4.49
N GLU A 247 -4.62 23.01 5.41
CA GLU A 247 -3.30 23.60 5.71
C GLU A 247 -2.28 22.54 6.14
N LEU A 248 -2.70 21.44 6.79
CA LEU A 248 -1.83 20.35 7.21
C LEU A 248 -1.05 19.76 6.03
N PHE A 249 -1.63 19.77 4.83
CA PHE A 249 -1.12 19.13 3.62
C PHE A 249 -0.41 20.10 2.68
N ARG A 250 0.24 21.13 3.23
CA ARG A 250 1.02 22.14 2.47
C ARG A 250 2.51 22.04 2.81
N VAL A 251 3.35 22.23 1.79
CA VAL A 251 4.83 22.30 1.99
C VAL A 251 5.20 23.37 3.01
N SER A 252 4.53 24.55 2.96
CA SER A 252 4.76 25.64 3.92
C SER A 252 4.48 25.23 5.37
N THR A 253 3.53 24.34 5.61
CA THR A 253 3.21 23.81 6.95
C THR A 253 4.30 22.87 7.46
N LEU A 254 4.90 22.04 6.56
CA LEU A 254 6.09 21.26 6.93
C LEU A 254 7.22 22.18 7.38
N GLU A 255 7.48 23.26 6.63
CA GLU A 255 8.60 24.19 6.87
C GLU A 255 8.40 25.07 8.11
N SER A 256 7.15 25.33 8.50
CA SER A 256 6.84 26.09 9.71
C SER A 256 7.12 25.34 11.01
N GLY A 257 7.28 24.00 10.95
CA GLY A 257 7.47 23.15 12.13
C GLY A 257 6.26 23.11 13.08
N THR A 258 5.08 23.54 12.61
CA THR A 258 3.85 23.61 13.43
C THR A 258 3.13 22.25 13.58
N LEU A 259 3.50 21.27 12.78
CA LEU A 259 2.99 19.90 12.91
C LEU A 259 3.60 19.23 14.15
N LYS A 260 2.72 18.72 15.03
CA LYS A 260 3.11 18.06 16.29
C LYS A 260 2.46 16.70 16.45
#